data_033e5fcbf659c23279a55057fb4d52b9
#
_entry.id   033e5fcbf659c23279a55057fb4d52b9
#
_cell.length_a   1.000
_cell.length_b   1.000
_cell.length_c   1.000
_cell.angle_alpha   90.00
_cell.angle_beta   90.00
_cell.angle_gamma   90.00
#
_symmetry.space_group_name_H-M   'P 1'
#
loop_
_entity.id
_entity.type
_entity.pdbx_description
1 polymer ?
#
loop_
_entity_poly.entity_id
_entity_poly.type
_entity_poly.pdbx_seq_one_letter_code
_entity_poly.pdbx_strand_id
1 'polypeptide(L)'
;RVPEVYGVGSDRDYSFLLLEYQQLKPLDAHGAYCLGQQLAHLHQWSEQPQFGLDFDSDLTTTPQPNAWQRRWSEFFAEQRIGWQLQLAAEKGMTFGDIDDIVDRVYLRLQHHQPQPSLLHGNLWPGNCAMTANGPILFDPASYWGDRECDLAMLPLYPELPPQIYDGYQSVWPLGAGFIERQPLYQLYYLLNRSNLFGGQHLVAAQRAVEALLQPEAS
;
A
#
# COMPACT_ATOMS: atom_id res chain seq x y z
N ARG A 1 4.47 15.14 -6.90
CA ARG A 1 4.92 16.20 -5.99
C ARG A 1 4.63 15.79 -4.55
N VAL A 2 5.52 16.20 -3.62
CA VAL A 2 5.34 16.09 -2.17
C VAL A 2 5.61 17.46 -1.53
N PRO A 3 5.14 17.74 -0.29
CA PRO A 3 5.49 18.96 0.43
C PRO A 3 7.00 19.04 0.68
N GLU A 4 7.54 20.26 0.65
CA GLU A 4 8.92 20.49 1.06
C GLU A 4 9.08 20.29 2.58
N VAL A 5 10.16 19.63 3.00
CA VAL A 5 10.49 19.45 4.41
C VAL A 5 11.34 20.63 4.87
N TYR A 6 10.82 21.43 5.80
CA TYR A 6 11.55 22.56 6.39
C TYR A 6 12.37 22.17 7.62
N GLY A 7 11.98 21.10 8.31
CA GLY A 7 12.72 20.61 9.45
C GLY A 7 12.09 19.43 10.15
N VAL A 8 12.89 18.74 10.90
CA VAL A 8 12.48 17.66 11.81
C VAL A 8 13.05 17.94 13.20
N GLY A 9 12.36 17.51 14.22
CA GLY A 9 12.84 17.67 15.58
C GLY A 9 12.09 16.79 16.56
N SER A 10 12.56 16.78 17.81
CA SER A 10 11.89 16.09 18.90
C SER A 10 11.98 16.94 20.17
N ASP A 11 10.96 16.84 20.99
CA ASP A 11 10.92 17.40 22.35
C ASP A 11 10.33 16.36 23.30
N ARG A 12 11.16 15.84 24.20
CA ARG A 12 10.84 14.82 25.22
C ARG A 12 10.05 13.62 24.63
N ASP A 13 8.72 13.74 24.59
CA ASP A 13 7.80 12.66 24.25
C ASP A 13 7.23 12.79 22.82
N TYR A 14 7.62 13.84 22.07
CA TYR A 14 7.06 14.14 20.75
C TYR A 14 8.17 14.31 19.71
N SER A 15 7.94 13.73 18.52
CA SER A 15 8.67 14.08 17.31
C SER A 15 7.78 14.91 16.41
N PHE A 16 8.36 15.87 15.70
CA PHE A 16 7.61 16.72 14.76
C PHE A 16 8.32 16.83 13.42
N LEU A 17 7.52 17.00 12.39
CA LEU A 17 7.92 17.25 11.03
C LEU A 17 7.29 18.58 10.58
N LEU A 18 8.13 19.56 10.22
CA LEU A 18 7.67 20.85 9.69
C LEU A 18 7.70 20.80 8.17
N LEU A 19 6.52 20.95 7.57
CA LEU A 19 6.33 20.87 6.13
C LEU A 19 5.88 22.20 5.55
N GLU A 20 6.10 22.35 4.23
CA GLU A 20 5.49 23.40 3.43
C GLU A 20 3.97 23.38 3.60
N TYR A 21 3.38 24.52 3.95
CA TYR A 21 1.94 24.65 4.00
C TYR A 21 1.35 24.69 2.59
N GLN A 22 0.36 23.85 2.34
CA GLN A 22 -0.37 23.78 1.08
C GLN A 22 -1.87 23.99 1.31
N GLN A 23 -2.49 24.84 0.50
CA GLN A 23 -3.95 24.94 0.46
C GLN A 23 -4.49 23.75 -0.34
N LEU A 24 -5.07 22.79 0.35
CA LEU A 24 -5.57 21.55 -0.22
C LEU A 24 -7.02 21.68 -0.69
N LYS A 25 -7.32 21.03 -1.83
CA LYS A 25 -8.68 20.80 -2.35
C LYS A 25 -8.83 19.33 -2.73
N PRO A 26 -10.04 18.79 -2.75
CA PRO A 26 -10.26 17.44 -3.30
C PRO A 26 -9.73 17.31 -4.71
N LEU A 27 -9.27 16.12 -5.07
CA LEU A 27 -8.87 15.81 -6.45
C LEU A 27 -10.11 15.87 -7.36
N ASP A 28 -10.01 16.65 -8.43
CA ASP A 28 -10.92 16.56 -9.56
C ASP A 28 -10.44 15.51 -10.58
N ALA A 29 -11.22 15.26 -11.62
CA ALA A 29 -10.88 14.27 -12.64
C ALA A 29 -9.54 14.56 -13.35
N HIS A 30 -9.22 15.84 -13.61
CA HIS A 30 -7.97 16.23 -14.24
C HIS A 30 -6.78 16.03 -13.29
N GLY A 31 -6.92 16.48 -12.03
CA GLY A 31 -5.89 16.27 -11.01
C GLY A 31 -5.62 14.79 -10.73
N ALA A 32 -6.67 13.97 -10.73
CA ALA A 32 -6.57 12.53 -10.60
C ALA A 32 -5.80 11.89 -11.76
N TYR A 33 -6.09 12.30 -13.00
CA TYR A 33 -5.32 11.85 -14.17
C TYR A 33 -3.84 12.23 -14.07
N CYS A 34 -3.54 13.49 -13.73
CA CYS A 34 -2.16 13.95 -13.53
C CYS A 34 -1.47 13.20 -12.36
N LEU A 35 -2.19 12.91 -11.27
CA LEU A 35 -1.66 12.12 -10.16
C LEU A 35 -1.28 10.71 -10.62
N GLY A 36 -2.14 10.07 -11.41
CA GLY A 36 -1.86 8.75 -11.99
C GLY A 36 -0.57 8.75 -12.82
N GLN A 37 -0.35 9.77 -13.65
CA GLN A 37 0.88 9.91 -14.41
C GLN A 37 2.11 10.08 -13.50
N GLN A 38 2.02 10.93 -12.50
CA GLN A 38 3.11 11.15 -11.53
C GLN A 38 3.44 9.88 -10.75
N LEU A 39 2.42 9.13 -10.33
CA LEU A 39 2.59 7.85 -9.63
C LEU A 39 3.29 6.82 -10.54
N ALA A 40 2.92 6.76 -11.82
CA ALA A 40 3.58 5.86 -12.77
C ALA A 40 5.07 6.22 -12.95
N HIS A 41 5.41 7.49 -13.04
CA HIS A 41 6.81 7.93 -13.09
C HIS A 41 7.57 7.64 -11.80
N LEU A 42 6.95 7.79 -10.63
CA LEU A 42 7.55 7.39 -9.36
C LEU A 42 7.85 5.89 -9.35
N HIS A 43 6.91 5.07 -9.77
CA HIS A 43 7.08 3.62 -9.80
C HIS A 43 8.10 3.14 -10.86
N GLN A 44 8.31 3.89 -11.93
CA GLN A 44 9.36 3.60 -12.93
C GLN A 44 10.77 3.90 -12.41
N TRP A 45 10.90 4.70 -11.37
CA TRP A 45 12.18 4.89 -10.71
C TRP A 45 12.56 3.60 -9.98
N SER A 46 13.55 2.90 -10.51
CA SER A 46 13.96 1.57 -10.06
C SER A 46 15.46 1.54 -9.88
N GLU A 47 15.91 1.93 -8.71
CA GLU A 47 17.34 1.91 -8.34
C GLU A 47 17.70 0.69 -7.50
N GLN A 48 16.70 -0.06 -7.01
CA GLN A 48 16.91 -1.19 -6.12
C GLN A 48 16.59 -2.53 -6.82
N PRO A 49 17.44 -3.55 -6.65
CA PRO A 49 17.19 -4.88 -7.20
C PRO A 49 16.38 -5.79 -6.26
N GLN A 50 15.99 -5.31 -5.10
CA GLN A 50 15.32 -6.07 -4.04
C GLN A 50 14.11 -5.30 -3.50
N PHE A 51 13.25 -6.00 -2.77
CA PHE A 51 12.07 -5.47 -2.09
C PHE A 51 12.40 -5.20 -0.63
N GLY A 52 11.96 -4.06 -0.10
CA GLY A 52 12.23 -3.66 1.28
C GLY A 52 12.66 -2.21 1.42
N LEU A 53 13.29 -1.89 2.54
CA LEU A 53 13.87 -0.58 2.84
C LEU A 53 15.02 -0.78 3.85
N ASP A 54 15.94 0.19 3.97
CA ASP A 54 17.07 0.12 4.91
C ASP A 54 16.65 0.17 6.39
N PHE A 55 15.42 0.54 6.66
CA PHE A 55 14.85 0.63 8.01
C PHE A 55 13.38 0.23 8.02
N ASP A 56 12.91 -0.24 9.16
CA ASP A 56 11.50 -0.44 9.39
C ASP A 56 10.78 0.91 9.49
N SER A 57 9.58 0.98 8.96
CA SER A 57 8.75 2.19 8.96
C SER A 57 7.41 1.92 9.63
N ASP A 58 6.48 2.84 9.52
CA ASP A 58 5.12 2.66 10.02
C ASP A 58 4.10 2.85 8.90
N LEU A 59 3.06 2.01 8.90
CA LEU A 59 1.82 2.27 8.16
C LEU A 59 0.81 2.84 9.14
N THR A 60 0.61 4.15 9.10
CA THR A 60 -0.11 4.92 10.13
C THR A 60 0.63 4.83 11.47
N THR A 61 0.22 3.97 12.38
CA THR A 61 0.87 3.69 13.67
C THR A 61 1.22 2.21 13.84
N THR A 62 1.17 1.45 12.76
CA THR A 62 1.49 0.01 12.77
C THR A 62 2.90 -0.19 12.25
N PRO A 63 3.81 -0.78 13.02
CA PRO A 63 5.14 -1.10 12.53
C PRO A 63 5.11 -1.91 11.24
N GLN A 64 5.93 -1.51 10.28
CA GLN A 64 6.05 -2.10 8.96
C GLN A 64 7.48 -2.60 8.76
N PRO A 65 7.74 -3.92 8.95
CA PRO A 65 9.05 -4.52 8.69
C PRO A 65 9.45 -4.38 7.22
N ASN A 66 10.71 -4.09 6.97
CA ASN A 66 11.21 -3.84 5.63
C ASN A 66 12.54 -4.55 5.33
N ALA A 67 12.84 -5.66 6.00
CA ALA A 67 14.04 -6.42 5.74
C ALA A 67 14.13 -6.82 4.25
N TRP A 68 15.28 -6.56 3.62
CA TRP A 68 15.49 -6.78 2.20
C TRP A 68 15.27 -8.23 1.77
N GLN A 69 14.46 -8.44 0.73
CA GLN A 69 14.14 -9.73 0.12
C GLN A 69 14.30 -9.68 -1.39
N ARG A 70 14.76 -10.79 -1.98
CA ARG A 70 14.91 -10.89 -3.44
C ARG A 70 13.63 -11.27 -4.16
N ARG A 71 12.73 -11.98 -3.50
CA ARG A 71 11.48 -12.46 -4.07
C ARG A 71 10.31 -11.70 -3.50
N TRP A 72 9.49 -11.17 -4.40
CA TRP A 72 8.30 -10.46 -4.00
C TRP A 72 7.31 -11.32 -3.20
N SER A 73 7.13 -12.57 -3.64
CA SER A 73 6.22 -13.51 -2.96
C SER A 73 6.61 -13.77 -1.50
N GLU A 74 7.91 -13.89 -1.21
CA GLU A 74 8.42 -14.04 0.16
C GLU A 74 8.21 -12.75 0.96
N PHE A 75 8.63 -11.62 0.40
CA PHE A 75 8.50 -10.32 1.06
C PHE A 75 7.05 -10.01 1.44
N PHE A 76 6.13 -10.13 0.47
CA PHE A 76 4.74 -9.76 0.70
C PHE A 76 4.02 -10.74 1.63
N ALA A 77 4.24 -12.05 1.45
CA ALA A 77 3.62 -13.06 2.30
C ALA A 77 4.06 -12.94 3.77
N GLU A 78 5.36 -12.81 4.02
CA GLU A 78 5.90 -12.81 5.38
C GLU A 78 5.81 -11.42 6.03
N GLN A 79 6.40 -10.40 5.39
CA GLN A 79 6.56 -9.07 6.02
C GLN A 79 5.33 -8.17 5.88
N ARG A 80 4.37 -8.53 5.06
CA ARG A 80 3.10 -7.79 4.96
C ARG A 80 1.95 -8.58 5.58
N ILE A 81 1.66 -9.76 5.08
CA ILE A 81 0.50 -10.53 5.55
C ILE A 81 0.79 -11.23 6.87
N GLY A 82 1.88 -12.00 6.96
CA GLY A 82 2.26 -12.71 8.19
C GLY A 82 2.42 -11.78 9.39
N TRP A 83 3.10 -10.64 9.19
CA TRP A 83 3.25 -9.64 10.23
C TRP A 83 1.91 -9.08 10.73
N GLN A 84 1.00 -8.71 9.84
CA GLN A 84 -0.32 -8.20 10.22
C GLN A 84 -1.16 -9.23 10.96
N LEU A 85 -1.06 -10.52 10.57
CA LEU A 85 -1.75 -11.61 11.25
C LEU A 85 -1.18 -11.87 12.64
N GLN A 86 0.15 -11.76 12.83
CA GLN A 86 0.78 -11.86 14.15
C GLN A 86 0.30 -10.74 15.08
N LEU A 87 0.31 -9.49 14.60
CA LEU A 87 -0.21 -8.35 15.36
C LEU A 87 -1.69 -8.51 15.73
N ALA A 88 -2.48 -9.09 14.84
CA ALA A 88 -3.89 -9.40 15.11
C ALA A 88 -4.03 -10.45 16.21
N ALA A 89 -3.23 -11.51 16.16
CA ALA A 89 -3.23 -12.57 17.17
C ALA A 89 -2.84 -12.04 18.56
N GLU A 90 -1.86 -11.15 18.66
CA GLU A 90 -1.48 -10.47 19.90
C GLU A 90 -2.64 -9.64 20.50
N LYS A 91 -3.53 -9.14 19.66
CA LYS A 91 -4.75 -8.41 20.07
C LYS A 91 -5.97 -9.31 20.27
N GLY A 92 -5.79 -10.64 20.21
CA GLY A 92 -6.86 -11.63 20.38
C GLY A 92 -7.80 -11.76 19.18
N MET A 93 -7.42 -11.25 18.00
CA MET A 93 -8.15 -11.48 16.76
C MET A 93 -7.59 -12.71 16.05
N THR A 94 -8.45 -13.52 15.44
CA THR A 94 -8.01 -14.68 14.65
C THR A 94 -8.63 -14.68 13.26
N PHE A 95 -7.83 -15.12 12.28
CA PHE A 95 -8.21 -15.23 10.88
C PHE A 95 -8.04 -16.66 10.34
N GLY A 96 -7.60 -17.59 11.19
CA GLY A 96 -7.22 -18.95 10.85
C GLY A 96 -5.77 -19.24 11.22
N ASP A 97 -5.21 -20.30 10.66
CA ASP A 97 -3.79 -20.62 10.81
C ASP A 97 -2.93 -19.63 10.00
N ILE A 98 -1.96 -19.01 10.65
CA ILE A 98 -1.13 -17.94 10.04
C ILE A 98 -0.25 -18.53 8.95
N ASP A 99 0.36 -19.67 9.18
CA ASP A 99 1.27 -20.30 8.23
C ASP A 99 0.52 -20.74 6.97
N ASP A 100 -0.70 -21.29 7.11
CA ASP A 100 -1.55 -21.64 5.97
C ASP A 100 -1.92 -20.42 5.12
N ILE A 101 -2.20 -19.28 5.76
CA ILE A 101 -2.55 -18.03 5.04
C ILE A 101 -1.31 -17.48 4.33
N VAL A 102 -0.16 -17.43 5.00
CA VAL A 102 1.12 -16.97 4.43
C VAL A 102 1.52 -17.83 3.23
N ASP A 103 1.45 -19.17 3.37
CA ASP A 103 1.75 -20.10 2.30
C ASP A 103 0.80 -19.89 1.10
N ARG A 104 -0.48 -19.67 1.35
CA ARG A 104 -1.45 -19.38 0.27
C ARG A 104 -1.11 -18.10 -0.47
N VAL A 105 -0.74 -17.03 0.23
CA VAL A 105 -0.30 -15.77 -0.37
C VAL A 105 0.96 -15.98 -1.20
N TYR A 106 1.95 -16.69 -0.65
CA TYR A 106 3.18 -17.03 -1.35
C TYR A 106 2.88 -17.78 -2.67
N LEU A 107 2.06 -18.82 -2.63
CA LEU A 107 1.70 -19.63 -3.80
C LEU A 107 0.99 -18.80 -4.89
N ARG A 108 0.13 -17.85 -4.50
CA ARG A 108 -0.55 -16.95 -5.44
C ARG A 108 0.41 -15.99 -6.15
N LEU A 109 1.52 -15.63 -5.50
CA LEU A 109 2.51 -14.68 -6.04
C LEU A 109 3.79 -15.34 -6.57
N GLN A 110 4.02 -16.65 -6.41
CA GLN A 110 5.29 -17.30 -6.70
C GLN A 110 5.77 -17.15 -8.15
N HIS A 111 4.84 -16.99 -9.10
CA HIS A 111 5.14 -16.81 -10.52
C HIS A 111 5.08 -15.34 -10.96
N HIS A 112 4.69 -14.43 -10.07
CA HIS A 112 4.67 -13.01 -10.34
C HIS A 112 6.02 -12.39 -9.96
N GLN A 113 6.71 -11.85 -10.96
CA GLN A 113 8.04 -11.25 -10.79
C GLN A 113 7.99 -9.76 -11.16
N PRO A 114 7.47 -8.92 -10.26
CA PRO A 114 7.42 -7.48 -10.50
C PRO A 114 8.81 -6.87 -10.42
N GLN A 115 8.98 -5.74 -11.08
CA GLN A 115 10.14 -4.87 -10.87
C GLN A 115 9.96 -4.14 -9.53
N PRO A 116 10.98 -4.10 -8.64
CA PRO A 116 10.92 -3.27 -7.44
C PRO A 116 10.67 -1.80 -7.81
N SER A 117 9.61 -1.24 -7.28
CA SER A 117 9.19 0.15 -7.51
C SER A 117 9.10 0.87 -6.17
N LEU A 118 9.51 2.15 -6.12
CA LEU A 118 9.30 2.95 -4.92
C LEU A 118 7.82 3.27 -4.77
N LEU A 119 7.18 2.72 -3.74
CA LEU A 119 5.76 2.91 -3.46
C LEU A 119 5.50 4.16 -2.62
N HIS A 120 4.31 4.73 -2.76
CA HIS A 120 3.75 5.60 -1.75
C HIS A 120 3.40 4.80 -0.48
N GLY A 121 2.82 3.62 -0.65
CA GLY A 121 2.55 2.64 0.41
C GLY A 121 1.36 2.96 1.31
N ASN A 122 0.76 4.16 1.19
CA ASN A 122 -0.36 4.62 2.02
C ASN A 122 -1.33 5.51 1.21
N LEU A 123 -1.70 5.06 0.00
CA LEU A 123 -2.47 5.84 -0.98
C LEU A 123 -3.99 5.75 -0.71
N TRP A 124 -4.53 6.74 -0.01
CA TRP A 124 -5.96 6.90 0.26
C TRP A 124 -6.36 8.39 0.17
N PRO A 125 -7.67 8.74 0.15
CA PRO A 125 -8.12 10.13 -0.04
C PRO A 125 -7.53 11.15 0.94
N GLY A 126 -7.15 10.72 2.14
CA GLY A 126 -6.53 11.59 3.15
C GLY A 126 -5.08 11.97 2.81
N ASN A 127 -4.42 11.24 1.91
CA ASN A 127 -3.00 11.40 1.58
C ASN A 127 -2.74 11.90 0.17
N CYS A 128 -3.77 12.36 -0.55
CA CYS A 128 -3.66 12.98 -1.86
C CYS A 128 -4.66 14.12 -2.01
N ALA A 129 -4.23 15.20 -2.67
CA ALA A 129 -5.06 16.38 -2.86
C ALA A 129 -4.64 17.18 -4.09
N MET A 130 -5.47 18.15 -4.47
CA MET A 130 -5.11 19.20 -5.42
C MET A 130 -4.56 20.42 -4.70
N THR A 131 -3.54 21.05 -5.30
CA THR A 131 -3.03 22.38 -4.95
C THR A 131 -3.12 23.29 -6.16
N ALA A 132 -2.77 24.58 -5.98
CA ALA A 132 -2.64 25.52 -7.10
C ALA A 132 -1.60 25.06 -8.15
N ASN A 133 -0.65 24.22 -7.74
CA ASN A 133 0.48 23.76 -8.59
C ASN A 133 0.30 22.30 -9.07
N GLY A 134 -0.90 21.74 -8.98
CA GLY A 134 -1.21 20.35 -9.36
C GLY A 134 -1.41 19.39 -8.17
N PRO A 135 -1.55 18.10 -8.45
CA PRO A 135 -1.76 17.10 -7.41
C PRO A 135 -0.53 16.95 -6.52
N ILE A 136 -0.77 16.59 -5.28
CA ILE A 136 0.25 16.38 -4.24
C ILE A 136 -0.05 15.11 -3.45
N LEU A 137 1.01 14.40 -3.05
CA LEU A 137 0.99 13.25 -2.15
C LEU A 137 1.69 13.60 -0.85
N PHE A 138 1.25 13.04 0.25
CA PHE A 138 1.86 13.21 1.57
C PHE A 138 1.57 12.00 2.46
N ASP A 139 2.25 11.92 3.62
CA ASP A 139 2.15 10.84 4.59
C ASP A 139 2.36 9.43 3.99
N PRO A 140 3.52 9.20 3.33
CA PRO A 140 3.83 7.91 2.74
C PRO A 140 4.23 6.88 3.80
N ALA A 141 4.04 5.60 3.47
CA ALA A 141 4.65 4.44 4.12
C ALA A 141 5.55 3.70 3.12
N SER A 142 6.53 4.43 2.59
CA SER A 142 7.31 4.03 1.42
C SER A 142 8.21 2.81 1.69
N TYR A 143 8.30 1.97 0.69
CA TYR A 143 9.27 0.88 0.56
C TYR A 143 9.38 0.47 -0.91
N TRP A 144 10.40 -0.29 -1.27
CA TRP A 144 10.51 -0.88 -2.59
C TRP A 144 9.64 -2.13 -2.67
N GLY A 145 8.58 -2.08 -3.47
CA GLY A 145 7.57 -3.13 -3.59
C GLY A 145 7.06 -3.30 -5.01
N ASP A 146 5.99 -4.09 -5.15
CA ASP A 146 5.24 -4.15 -6.40
C ASP A 146 4.34 -2.93 -6.56
N ARG A 147 4.47 -2.21 -7.67
CA ARG A 147 3.66 -1.05 -8.02
C ARG A 147 2.14 -1.28 -7.92
N GLU A 148 1.72 -2.52 -8.11
CA GLU A 148 0.30 -2.89 -8.03
C GLU A 148 -0.29 -2.70 -6.62
N CYS A 149 0.55 -2.68 -5.57
CA CYS A 149 0.09 -2.44 -4.20
C CYS A 149 -0.58 -1.08 -4.05
N ASP A 150 0.04 0.01 -4.55
CA ASP A 150 -0.57 1.34 -4.47
C ASP A 150 -1.87 1.42 -5.27
N LEU A 151 -1.90 0.80 -6.44
CA LEU A 151 -3.07 0.82 -7.32
C LEU A 151 -4.22 -0.04 -6.79
N ALA A 152 -3.91 -1.15 -6.13
CA ALA A 152 -4.90 -2.02 -5.52
C ALA A 152 -5.71 -1.34 -4.41
N MET A 153 -5.17 -0.29 -3.80
CA MET A 153 -5.89 0.48 -2.77
C MET A 153 -7.04 1.31 -3.33
N LEU A 154 -6.92 1.82 -4.56
CA LEU A 154 -7.86 2.81 -5.10
C LEU A 154 -9.33 2.38 -5.04
N PRO A 155 -9.72 1.14 -5.38
CA PRO A 155 -11.12 0.72 -5.31
C PRO A 155 -11.67 0.56 -3.88
N LEU A 156 -10.81 0.56 -2.86
CA LEU A 156 -11.26 0.59 -1.46
C LEU A 156 -11.83 1.97 -1.07
N TYR A 157 -11.60 2.98 -1.91
CA TYR A 157 -11.95 4.37 -1.67
C TYR A 157 -12.68 4.97 -2.87
N PRO A 158 -14.02 4.83 -2.94
CA PRO A 158 -14.81 5.33 -4.07
C PRO A 158 -14.79 6.85 -4.21
N GLU A 159 -14.28 7.57 -3.21
CA GLU A 159 -14.07 9.01 -3.25
C GLU A 159 -12.91 9.43 -4.18
N LEU A 160 -11.99 8.50 -4.50
CA LEU A 160 -10.91 8.76 -5.43
C LEU A 160 -11.42 8.63 -6.87
N PRO A 161 -11.21 9.67 -7.71
CA PRO A 161 -11.67 9.61 -9.09
C PRO A 161 -10.94 8.49 -9.87
N PRO A 162 -11.67 7.68 -10.66
CA PRO A 162 -11.10 6.55 -11.42
C PRO A 162 -10.06 6.99 -12.46
N GLN A 163 -10.02 8.27 -12.83
CA GLN A 163 -9.04 8.85 -13.75
C GLN A 163 -7.59 8.68 -13.30
N ILE A 164 -7.34 8.34 -12.02
CA ILE A 164 -6.00 7.95 -11.56
C ILE A 164 -5.49 6.75 -12.36
N TYR A 165 -6.34 5.73 -12.60
CA TYR A 165 -5.98 4.58 -13.44
C TYR A 165 -5.69 4.98 -14.89
N ASP A 166 -6.53 5.84 -15.47
CA ASP A 166 -6.35 6.29 -16.85
C ASP A 166 -5.02 7.03 -17.02
N GLY A 167 -4.72 7.92 -16.09
CA GLY A 167 -3.44 8.63 -16.05
C GLY A 167 -2.25 7.70 -15.87
N TYR A 168 -2.35 6.74 -14.95
CA TYR A 168 -1.30 5.76 -14.70
C TYR A 168 -1.03 4.90 -15.94
N GLN A 169 -2.07 4.33 -16.53
CA GLN A 169 -1.97 3.47 -17.70
C GLN A 169 -1.49 4.19 -18.96
N SER A 170 -1.69 5.52 -19.04
CA SER A 170 -1.15 6.31 -20.16
C SER A 170 0.38 6.37 -20.17
N VAL A 171 1.03 6.14 -19.02
CA VAL A 171 2.49 6.15 -18.84
C VAL A 171 3.04 4.72 -18.71
N TRP A 172 2.45 3.92 -17.86
CA TRP A 172 2.91 2.57 -17.60
C TRP A 172 1.73 1.59 -17.47
N PRO A 173 1.29 0.96 -18.56
CA PRO A 173 0.16 0.06 -18.55
C PRO A 173 0.29 -1.06 -17.54
N LEU A 174 -0.83 -1.43 -16.91
CA LEU A 174 -0.92 -2.59 -16.03
C LEU A 174 -0.86 -3.88 -16.84
N GLY A 175 -0.15 -4.87 -16.32
CA GLY A 175 -0.03 -6.18 -16.93
C GLY A 175 -1.27 -7.05 -16.74
N ALA A 176 -1.34 -8.13 -17.52
CA ALA A 176 -2.32 -9.19 -17.29
C ALA A 176 -2.18 -9.75 -15.87
N GLY A 177 -3.30 -10.11 -15.25
CA GLY A 177 -3.34 -10.66 -13.90
C GLY A 177 -3.40 -9.60 -12.78
N PHE A 178 -3.34 -8.30 -13.08
CA PHE A 178 -3.51 -7.26 -12.04
C PHE A 178 -4.84 -7.42 -11.29
N ILE A 179 -5.92 -7.64 -12.02
CA ILE A 179 -7.27 -7.76 -11.43
C ILE A 179 -7.36 -8.99 -10.50
N GLU A 180 -6.71 -10.09 -10.87
CA GLU A 180 -6.67 -11.30 -10.04
C GLU A 180 -5.82 -11.12 -8.77
N ARG A 181 -4.75 -10.31 -8.83
CA ARG A 181 -3.88 -10.02 -7.68
C ARG A 181 -4.42 -8.90 -6.79
N GLN A 182 -5.27 -8.03 -7.30
CA GLN A 182 -5.78 -6.87 -6.58
C GLN A 182 -6.37 -7.19 -5.20
N PRO A 183 -7.25 -8.21 -5.03
CA PRO A 183 -7.78 -8.57 -3.71
C PRO A 183 -6.69 -9.02 -2.71
N LEU A 184 -5.62 -9.63 -3.22
CA LEU A 184 -4.49 -10.07 -2.42
C LEU A 184 -3.72 -8.86 -1.83
N TYR A 185 -3.47 -7.85 -2.65
CA TYR A 185 -2.82 -6.61 -2.18
C TYR A 185 -3.72 -5.80 -1.25
N GLN A 186 -5.03 -5.78 -1.50
CA GLN A 186 -6.01 -5.16 -0.60
C GLN A 186 -6.04 -5.81 0.78
N LEU A 187 -5.77 -7.11 0.88
CA LEU A 187 -5.76 -7.84 2.15
C LEU A 187 -4.81 -7.20 3.17
N TYR A 188 -3.63 -6.75 2.75
CA TYR A 188 -2.68 -6.07 3.63
C TYR A 188 -3.31 -4.87 4.34
N TYR A 189 -3.97 -4.00 3.58
CA TYR A 189 -4.61 -2.80 4.13
C TYR A 189 -5.85 -3.11 4.96
N LEU A 190 -6.61 -4.13 4.58
CA LEU A 190 -7.77 -4.59 5.37
C LEU A 190 -7.34 -5.15 6.72
N LEU A 191 -6.27 -5.94 6.76
CA LEU A 191 -5.68 -6.45 8.01
C LEU A 191 -5.15 -5.30 8.87
N ASN A 192 -4.43 -4.34 8.28
CA ASN A 192 -3.95 -3.17 9.01
C ASN A 192 -5.10 -2.36 9.63
N ARG A 193 -6.16 -2.08 8.86
CA ARG A 193 -7.34 -1.39 9.38
C ARG A 193 -8.06 -2.18 10.46
N SER A 194 -8.10 -3.51 10.35
CA SER A 194 -8.60 -4.39 11.39
C SER A 194 -7.78 -4.26 12.68
N ASN A 195 -6.45 -4.25 12.56
CA ASN A 195 -5.53 -4.08 13.69
C ASN A 195 -5.66 -2.71 14.37
N LEU A 196 -5.97 -1.67 13.62
CA LEU A 196 -6.11 -0.31 14.15
C LEU A 196 -7.49 -0.04 14.77
N PHE A 197 -8.56 -0.52 14.14
CA PHE A 197 -9.92 -0.06 14.43
C PHE A 197 -10.87 -1.16 14.86
N GLY A 198 -10.59 -2.45 14.56
CA GLY A 198 -11.49 -3.57 14.85
C GLY A 198 -12.86 -3.43 14.17
N GLY A 199 -13.92 -3.94 14.82
CA GLY A 199 -15.31 -3.75 14.40
C GLY A 199 -15.59 -4.18 12.94
N GLN A 200 -16.17 -3.30 12.15
CA GLN A 200 -16.49 -3.57 10.73
C GLN A 200 -15.24 -3.89 9.89
N HIS A 201 -14.06 -3.36 10.25
CA HIS A 201 -12.82 -3.64 9.55
C HIS A 201 -12.33 -5.06 9.78
N LEU A 202 -12.57 -5.61 10.99
CA LEU A 202 -12.32 -7.03 11.26
C LEU A 202 -13.18 -7.93 10.36
N VAL A 203 -14.47 -7.62 10.24
CA VAL A 203 -15.38 -8.39 9.37
C VAL A 203 -14.93 -8.33 7.89
N ALA A 204 -14.49 -7.16 7.42
CA ALA A 204 -13.99 -7.02 6.05
C ALA A 204 -12.70 -7.84 5.82
N ALA A 205 -11.76 -7.80 6.76
CA ALA A 205 -10.53 -8.58 6.70
C ALA A 205 -10.81 -10.10 6.76
N GLN A 206 -11.73 -10.55 7.63
CA GLN A 206 -12.14 -11.96 7.71
C GLN A 206 -12.69 -12.45 6.37
N ARG A 207 -13.58 -11.72 5.73
CA ARG A 207 -14.12 -12.06 4.42
C ARG A 207 -13.05 -12.16 3.34
N ALA A 208 -12.06 -11.26 3.38
CA ALA A 208 -10.95 -11.29 2.43
C ALA A 208 -10.05 -12.52 2.63
N VAL A 209 -9.77 -12.92 3.88
CA VAL A 209 -9.04 -14.16 4.19
C VAL A 209 -9.85 -15.40 3.78
N GLU A 210 -11.14 -15.45 4.09
CA GLU A 210 -12.02 -16.54 3.66
C GLU A 210 -12.00 -16.71 2.14
N ALA A 211 -12.08 -15.59 1.38
CA ALA A 211 -12.01 -15.64 -0.08
C ALA A 211 -10.65 -16.13 -0.60
N LEU A 212 -9.55 -15.75 0.06
CA LEU A 212 -8.20 -16.25 -0.27
C LEU A 212 -8.07 -17.76 -0.07
N LEU A 213 -8.66 -18.31 0.98
CA LEU A 213 -8.58 -19.71 1.35
C LEU A 213 -9.49 -20.61 0.52
N GLN A 214 -10.47 -20.07 -0.21
CA GLN A 214 -11.32 -20.86 -1.10
C GLN A 214 -10.48 -21.50 -2.22
N PRO A 215 -10.82 -22.72 -2.63
CA PRO A 215 -10.22 -23.33 -3.82
C PRO A 215 -10.46 -22.47 -5.05
N GLU A 216 -9.47 -22.40 -5.94
CA GLU A 216 -9.70 -21.76 -7.25
C GLU A 216 -10.80 -22.51 -8.00
N ALA A 217 -11.79 -21.78 -8.52
CA ALA A 217 -12.78 -22.35 -9.40
C ALA A 217 -12.05 -22.87 -10.66
N SER A 218 -12.13 -24.18 -10.87
CA SER A 218 -11.48 -24.91 -12.00
C SER A 218 -12.06 -24.50 -13.31
#